data_4c4c97b19851aabdf67e86c2acdc4c41
#
_entry.id   4c4c97b19851aabdf67e86c2acdc4c41
#
_cell.length_a   1.000
_cell.length_b   1.000
_cell.length_c   1.000
_cell.angle_alpha   90.00
_cell.angle_beta   90.00
_cell.angle_gamma   90.00
#
_symmetry.space_group_name_H-M   'P 1'
#
loop_
_entity.id
_entity.type
_entity.pdbx_description
1 polymer ?
#
loop_
_entity_poly.entity_id
_entity_poly.type
_entity_poly.pdbx_seq_one_letter_code
_entity_poly.pdbx_strand_id
1 'polypeptide(L)'
;MPVLAMLLASMLFASSNIGNKIAVADLAVAEVVSGRFLFAAAVLWAMVLLTRQPVVWKEARRPLLMGLLDPGLVSLLIVSGLQYTSAVNVAVFWALMPLFTPIAARLVLGEKINNLVILGALVAVTGAIILAMANKDAGEGNLTGDFLAICGVLCAVGTALLGRRVAQTQGRPTVTTAWQMTMALGVAGSVLMVLEQPSETVARLQEGPILLLAYLGMVALAGSFFLMNYALRHLPAGHVALFASLTGPLVLPMAAIILGETIQLWEVAAIGIVMVGVAIPSLVSGDLLARFRS
;
A
#
# COMPACT_ATOMS: atom_id res chain seq x y z
N MET A 1 15.73 2.67 -12.83
CA MET A 1 15.66 2.62 -11.35
C MET A 1 14.25 2.81 -10.75
N PRO A 2 13.40 3.82 -11.12
CA PRO A 2 12.10 4.01 -10.44
C PRO A 2 11.08 2.88 -10.68
N VAL A 3 11.11 2.23 -11.85
CA VAL A 3 10.27 1.04 -12.13
C VAL A 3 10.68 -0.13 -11.24
N LEU A 4 11.97 -0.40 -11.12
CA LEU A 4 12.48 -1.44 -10.22
C LEU A 4 12.10 -1.16 -8.76
N ALA A 5 12.17 0.11 -8.33
CA ALA A 5 11.71 0.50 -6.99
C ALA A 5 10.23 0.16 -6.79
N MET A 6 9.35 0.37 -7.78
CA MET A 6 7.94 0.00 -7.68
C MET A 6 7.70 -1.51 -7.68
N LEU A 7 8.46 -2.28 -8.48
CA LEU A 7 8.38 -3.73 -8.44
C LEU A 7 8.78 -4.28 -7.07
N LEU A 8 9.88 -3.80 -6.51
CA LEU A 8 10.32 -4.15 -5.15
C LEU A 8 9.30 -3.70 -4.09
N ALA A 9 8.73 -2.49 -4.22
CA ALA A 9 7.68 -2.02 -3.32
C ALA A 9 6.46 -2.95 -3.33
N SER A 10 6.00 -3.36 -4.53
CA SER A 10 4.86 -4.28 -4.68
C SER A 10 5.16 -5.67 -4.08
N MET A 11 6.39 -6.18 -4.22
CA MET A 11 6.82 -7.43 -3.57
C MET A 11 6.83 -7.29 -2.05
N LEU A 12 7.31 -6.17 -1.50
CA LEU A 12 7.31 -5.90 -0.07
C LEU A 12 5.89 -5.74 0.48
N PHE A 13 4.99 -5.06 -0.24
CA PHE A 13 3.57 -4.99 0.13
C PHE A 13 2.91 -6.38 0.11
N ALA A 14 3.21 -7.21 -0.89
CA ALA A 14 2.71 -8.57 -0.97
C ALA A 14 3.20 -9.42 0.23
N SER A 15 4.48 -9.35 0.56
CA SER A 15 5.05 -10.03 1.74
C SER A 15 4.44 -9.53 3.05
N SER A 16 4.15 -8.22 3.13
CA SER A 16 3.45 -7.63 4.28
C SER A 16 2.05 -8.23 4.47
N ASN A 17 1.30 -8.48 3.39
CA ASN A 17 -0.02 -9.11 3.48
C ASN A 17 0.07 -10.52 4.07
N ILE A 18 1.02 -11.32 3.62
CA ILE A 18 1.25 -12.67 4.15
C ILE A 18 1.68 -12.62 5.62
N GLY A 19 2.65 -11.77 5.95
CA GLY A 19 3.13 -11.62 7.32
C GLY A 19 2.06 -11.10 8.28
N ASN A 20 1.18 -10.19 7.83
CA ASN A 20 0.03 -9.75 8.62
C ASN A 20 -0.94 -10.92 8.91
N LYS A 21 -1.23 -11.78 7.91
CA LYS A 21 -2.08 -12.97 8.08
C LYS A 21 -1.51 -13.92 9.15
N ILE A 22 -0.19 -14.08 9.18
CA ILE A 22 0.50 -14.88 10.21
C ILE A 22 0.42 -14.19 11.58
N ALA A 23 0.73 -12.89 11.64
CA ALA A 23 0.82 -12.16 12.91
C ALA A 23 -0.52 -12.02 13.65
N VAL A 24 -1.65 -11.90 12.93
CA VAL A 24 -3.00 -11.80 13.52
C VAL A 24 -3.53 -13.13 14.06
N ALA A 25 -2.82 -14.25 13.86
CA ALA A 25 -3.15 -15.51 14.50
C ALA A 25 -2.85 -15.46 16.02
N ASP A 26 -1.82 -14.70 16.41
CA ASP A 26 -1.32 -14.64 17.80
C ASP A 26 -1.62 -13.29 18.48
N LEU A 27 -1.81 -12.22 17.70
CA LEU A 27 -1.95 -10.84 18.17
C LEU A 27 -3.25 -10.20 17.68
N ALA A 28 -3.81 -9.28 18.46
CA ALA A 28 -4.92 -8.47 18.02
C ALA A 28 -4.53 -7.58 16.82
N VAL A 29 -5.47 -7.30 15.93
CA VAL A 29 -5.22 -6.47 14.72
C VAL A 29 -4.62 -5.12 15.08
N ALA A 30 -5.13 -4.46 16.15
CA ALA A 30 -4.62 -3.18 16.61
C ALA A 30 -3.16 -3.26 17.08
N GLU A 31 -2.76 -4.37 17.71
CA GLU A 31 -1.38 -4.63 18.15
C GLU A 31 -0.43 -4.81 16.97
N VAL A 32 -0.85 -5.64 15.98
CA VAL A 32 -0.06 -5.84 14.75
C VAL A 32 0.13 -4.53 14.01
N VAL A 33 -0.95 -3.75 13.84
CA VAL A 33 -0.90 -2.48 13.09
C VAL A 33 -0.04 -1.45 13.81
N SER A 34 -0.20 -1.29 15.13
CA SER A 34 0.59 -0.34 15.92
C SER A 34 2.06 -0.75 16.01
N GLY A 35 2.32 -2.05 16.25
CA GLY A 35 3.67 -2.59 16.34
C GLY A 35 4.46 -2.39 15.06
N ARG A 36 3.91 -2.71 13.89
CA ARG A 36 4.59 -2.51 12.62
C ARG A 36 4.83 -1.03 12.28
N PHE A 37 3.92 -0.11 12.66
CA PHE A 37 4.17 1.32 12.47
C PHE A 37 5.25 1.83 13.41
N LEU A 38 5.32 1.32 14.64
CA LEU A 38 6.39 1.64 15.59
C LEU A 38 7.75 1.27 15.01
N PHE A 39 7.93 0.02 14.55
CA PHE A 39 9.17 -0.44 13.95
C PHE A 39 9.51 0.31 12.66
N ALA A 40 8.50 0.63 11.82
CA ALA A 40 8.71 1.40 10.60
C ALA A 40 9.18 2.83 10.91
N ALA A 41 8.51 3.52 11.84
CA ALA A 41 8.92 4.86 12.26
C ALA A 41 10.32 4.85 12.88
N ALA A 42 10.61 3.88 13.75
CA ALA A 42 11.91 3.76 14.41
C ALA A 42 13.06 3.60 13.40
N VAL A 43 12.95 2.66 12.45
CA VAL A 43 14.01 2.44 11.45
C VAL A 43 14.18 3.64 10.52
N LEU A 44 13.08 4.29 10.10
CA LEU A 44 13.16 5.45 9.22
C LEU A 44 13.77 6.67 9.92
N TRP A 45 13.42 6.93 11.17
CA TRP A 45 14.07 7.99 11.96
C TRP A 45 15.53 7.67 12.25
N ALA A 46 15.87 6.42 12.54
CA ALA A 46 17.27 6.00 12.65
C ALA A 46 18.04 6.26 11.35
N MET A 47 17.47 5.94 10.17
CA MET A 47 18.08 6.25 8.88
C MET A 47 18.24 7.76 8.66
N VAL A 48 17.24 8.58 9.01
CA VAL A 48 17.32 10.05 8.92
C VAL A 48 18.46 10.59 9.78
N LEU A 49 18.61 10.11 11.01
CA LEU A 49 19.66 10.51 11.94
C LEU A 49 21.04 10.07 11.46
N LEU A 50 21.19 8.80 11.07
CA LEU A 50 22.47 8.24 10.59
C LEU A 50 22.95 8.89 9.31
N THR A 51 22.04 9.20 8.39
CA THR A 51 22.36 9.88 7.13
C THR A 51 22.39 11.40 7.26
N ARG A 52 22.17 11.93 8.47
CA ARG A 52 22.18 13.38 8.80
C ARG A 52 21.30 14.20 7.85
N GLN A 53 20.15 13.65 7.44
CA GLN A 53 19.24 14.39 6.56
C GLN A 53 18.62 15.57 7.30
N PRO A 54 18.56 16.76 6.67
CA PRO A 54 17.96 17.92 7.33
C PRO A 54 16.45 17.71 7.49
N VAL A 55 15.97 17.87 8.73
CA VAL A 55 14.54 17.80 9.06
C VAL A 55 14.01 19.22 9.22
N VAL A 56 13.09 19.60 8.33
CA VAL A 56 12.45 20.91 8.34
C VAL A 56 11.01 20.77 8.80
N TRP A 57 10.71 21.22 10.01
CA TRP A 57 9.38 21.09 10.63
C TRP A 57 8.24 21.70 9.81
N LYS A 58 8.50 22.80 9.10
CA LYS A 58 7.51 23.44 8.22
C LYS A 58 7.09 22.55 7.06
N GLU A 59 7.96 21.63 6.64
CA GLU A 59 7.71 20.67 5.55
C GLU A 59 6.99 19.40 6.03
N ALA A 60 6.88 19.16 7.34
CA ALA A 60 6.28 17.96 7.92
C ALA A 60 4.75 17.87 7.68
N ARG A 61 4.06 19.00 7.53
CA ARG A 61 2.58 19.04 7.42
C ARG A 61 2.01 18.12 6.34
N ARG A 62 2.59 18.14 5.14
CA ARG A 62 2.10 17.30 4.03
C ARG A 62 2.39 15.82 4.25
N PRO A 63 3.62 15.40 4.61
CA PRO A 63 3.90 14.03 5.00
C PRO A 63 3.05 13.51 6.17
N LEU A 64 2.78 14.34 7.19
CA LEU A 64 1.88 13.97 8.27
C LEU A 64 0.44 13.77 7.74
N LEU A 65 -0.05 14.65 6.86
CA LEU A 65 -1.36 14.45 6.22
C LEU A 65 -1.39 13.18 5.36
N MET A 66 -0.30 12.85 4.67
CA MET A 66 -0.19 11.56 3.97
C MET A 66 -0.34 10.39 4.94
N GLY A 67 0.36 10.41 6.08
CA GLY A 67 0.26 9.37 7.10
C GLY A 67 -1.10 9.29 7.78
N LEU A 68 -1.77 10.43 7.95
CA LEU A 68 -3.16 10.46 8.43
C LEU A 68 -4.11 9.78 7.44
N LEU A 69 -4.00 10.11 6.14
CA LEU A 69 -4.86 9.53 5.11
C LEU A 69 -4.52 8.05 4.89
N ASP A 70 -3.27 7.75 4.55
CA ASP A 70 -2.79 6.40 4.26
C ASP A 70 -1.35 6.26 4.81
N PRO A 71 -1.13 5.34 5.76
CA PRO A 71 -2.00 4.22 6.11
C PRO A 71 -2.98 4.44 7.29
N GLY A 72 -3.06 5.63 7.89
CA GLY A 72 -3.88 5.90 9.09
C GLY A 72 -5.38 5.66 8.86
N LEU A 73 -6.08 6.61 8.23
CA LEU A 73 -7.52 6.53 7.98
C LEU A 73 -7.89 5.36 7.07
N VAL A 74 -7.07 5.05 6.06
CA VAL A 74 -7.29 3.88 5.19
C VAL A 74 -7.44 2.62 6.02
N SER A 75 -6.53 2.37 6.98
CA SER A 75 -6.62 1.17 7.82
C SER A 75 -7.93 1.12 8.62
N LEU A 76 -8.34 2.25 9.21
CA LEU A 76 -9.57 2.34 9.98
C LEU A 76 -10.81 2.14 9.09
N LEU A 77 -10.88 2.82 7.95
CA LEU A 77 -12.02 2.76 7.04
C LEU A 77 -12.20 1.37 6.44
N ILE A 78 -11.11 0.72 6.04
CA ILE A 78 -11.15 -0.62 5.46
C ILE A 78 -11.53 -1.66 6.52
N VAL A 79 -10.91 -1.64 7.70
CA VAL A 79 -11.24 -2.60 8.77
C VAL A 79 -12.68 -2.42 9.26
N SER A 80 -13.14 -1.16 9.44
CA SER A 80 -14.54 -0.89 9.78
C SER A 80 -15.49 -1.30 8.64
N GLY A 81 -15.11 -1.05 7.39
CA GLY A 81 -15.89 -1.45 6.21
C GLY A 81 -16.10 -2.95 6.14
N LEU A 82 -15.07 -3.75 6.42
CA LEU A 82 -15.12 -5.22 6.41
C LEU A 82 -16.11 -5.82 7.43
N GLN A 83 -16.55 -5.05 8.44
CA GLN A 83 -17.62 -5.49 9.35
C GLN A 83 -19.00 -5.45 8.67
N TYR A 84 -19.16 -4.71 7.59
CA TYR A 84 -20.44 -4.45 6.91
C TYR A 84 -20.45 -4.86 5.44
N THR A 85 -19.28 -5.12 4.83
CA THR A 85 -19.18 -5.59 3.45
C THR A 85 -18.19 -6.75 3.31
N SER A 86 -18.23 -7.42 2.15
CA SER A 86 -17.35 -8.55 1.89
C SER A 86 -15.91 -8.10 1.56
N ALA A 87 -14.94 -8.97 1.84
CA ALA A 87 -13.56 -8.77 1.42
C ALA A 87 -13.42 -8.67 -0.11
N VAL A 88 -14.31 -9.33 -0.85
CA VAL A 88 -14.38 -9.25 -2.32
C VAL A 88 -14.74 -7.84 -2.78
N ASN A 89 -15.77 -7.22 -2.19
CA ASN A 89 -16.15 -5.86 -2.54
C ASN A 89 -15.02 -4.87 -2.25
N VAL A 90 -14.37 -4.99 -1.09
CA VAL A 90 -13.20 -4.18 -0.73
C VAL A 90 -12.08 -4.35 -1.77
N ALA A 91 -11.77 -5.58 -2.17
CA ALA A 91 -10.75 -5.85 -3.18
C ALA A 91 -11.10 -5.27 -4.56
N VAL A 92 -12.37 -5.33 -4.96
CA VAL A 92 -12.86 -4.69 -6.20
C VAL A 92 -12.67 -3.18 -6.15
N PHE A 93 -13.02 -2.51 -5.04
CA PHE A 93 -12.80 -1.08 -4.91
C PHE A 93 -11.31 -0.69 -4.95
N TRP A 94 -10.44 -1.47 -4.29
CA TRP A 94 -8.98 -1.28 -4.39
C TRP A 94 -8.46 -1.46 -5.81
N ALA A 95 -9.02 -2.41 -6.56
CA ALA A 95 -8.66 -2.64 -7.96
C ALA A 95 -8.93 -1.43 -8.85
N LEU A 96 -9.87 -0.54 -8.47
CA LEU A 96 -10.17 0.69 -9.21
C LEU A 96 -9.14 1.81 -9.00
N MET A 97 -8.26 1.72 -8.00
CA MET A 97 -7.26 2.75 -7.70
C MET A 97 -6.40 3.16 -8.91
N PRO A 98 -5.90 2.24 -9.77
CA PRO A 98 -5.15 2.59 -10.97
C PRO A 98 -5.94 3.39 -12.02
N LEU A 99 -7.27 3.36 -11.97
CA LEU A 99 -8.13 4.20 -12.81
C LEU A 99 -8.38 5.57 -12.16
N PHE A 100 -8.69 5.61 -10.87
CA PHE A 100 -8.98 6.86 -10.16
C PHE A 100 -7.76 7.76 -10.05
N THR A 101 -6.57 7.18 -9.81
CA THR A 101 -5.35 7.98 -9.57
C THR A 101 -4.96 8.87 -10.75
N PRO A 102 -4.86 8.40 -12.02
CA PRO A 102 -4.50 9.27 -13.14
C PRO A 102 -5.56 10.33 -13.44
N ILE A 103 -6.85 10.01 -13.24
CA ILE A 103 -7.94 10.98 -13.40
C ILE A 103 -7.81 12.09 -12.36
N ALA A 104 -7.65 11.72 -11.08
CA ALA A 104 -7.45 12.66 -9.99
C ALA A 104 -6.14 13.47 -10.15
N ALA A 105 -5.04 12.84 -10.62
CA ALA A 105 -3.78 13.52 -10.90
C ALA A 105 -3.91 14.57 -12.00
N ARG A 106 -4.71 14.31 -13.04
CA ARG A 106 -5.00 15.32 -14.05
C ARG A 106 -5.76 16.50 -13.47
N LEU A 107 -6.78 16.24 -12.65
CA LEU A 107 -7.65 17.30 -12.09
C LEU A 107 -6.91 18.15 -11.05
N VAL A 108 -6.08 17.51 -10.19
CA VAL A 108 -5.46 18.16 -9.03
C VAL A 108 -4.03 18.65 -9.31
N LEU A 109 -3.26 17.88 -10.08
CA LEU A 109 -1.85 18.15 -10.36
C LEU A 109 -1.61 18.68 -11.78
N GLY A 110 -2.61 18.63 -12.67
CA GLY A 110 -2.47 19.01 -14.08
C GLY A 110 -1.62 17.99 -14.89
N GLU A 111 -1.40 16.78 -14.37
CA GLU A 111 -0.63 15.75 -15.08
C GLU A 111 -1.37 15.33 -16.36
N LYS A 112 -0.61 15.11 -17.44
CA LYS A 112 -1.19 14.62 -18.70
C LYS A 112 -1.62 13.17 -18.53
N ILE A 113 -2.86 12.85 -18.89
CA ILE A 113 -3.33 11.46 -18.95
C ILE A 113 -2.64 10.79 -20.13
N ASN A 114 -1.99 9.68 -19.86
CA ASN A 114 -1.50 8.78 -20.91
C ASN A 114 -2.57 7.72 -21.17
N ASN A 115 -3.10 7.69 -22.38
CA ASN A 115 -4.14 6.72 -22.79
C ASN A 115 -3.70 5.27 -22.60
N LEU A 116 -2.40 4.98 -22.74
CA LEU A 116 -1.85 3.64 -22.50
C LEU A 116 -1.90 3.26 -21.01
N VAL A 117 -1.75 4.23 -20.10
CA VAL A 117 -1.92 4.00 -18.65
C VAL A 117 -3.37 3.68 -18.33
N ILE A 118 -4.32 4.39 -18.93
CA ILE A 118 -5.75 4.09 -18.76
C ILE A 118 -6.10 2.72 -19.32
N LEU A 119 -5.65 2.40 -20.53
CA LEU A 119 -5.87 1.07 -21.13
C LEU A 119 -5.25 -0.04 -20.27
N GLY A 120 -4.01 0.14 -19.81
CA GLY A 120 -3.34 -0.79 -18.91
C GLY A 120 -4.06 -0.94 -17.58
N ALA A 121 -4.58 0.16 -17.03
CA ALA A 121 -5.37 0.15 -15.80
C ALA A 121 -6.70 -0.61 -15.99
N LEU A 122 -7.41 -0.42 -17.10
CA LEU A 122 -8.64 -1.17 -17.41
C LEU A 122 -8.38 -2.67 -17.49
N VAL A 123 -7.32 -3.09 -18.16
CA VAL A 123 -6.93 -4.51 -18.26
C VAL A 123 -6.54 -5.05 -16.87
N ALA A 124 -5.72 -4.31 -16.11
CA ALA A 124 -5.31 -4.72 -14.75
C ALA A 124 -6.49 -4.83 -13.79
N VAL A 125 -7.43 -3.88 -13.84
CA VAL A 125 -8.69 -3.91 -13.07
C VAL A 125 -9.51 -5.15 -13.37
N THR A 126 -9.65 -5.50 -14.67
CA THR A 126 -10.39 -6.70 -15.07
C THR A 126 -9.78 -7.96 -14.44
N GLY A 127 -8.46 -8.12 -14.52
CA GLY A 127 -7.77 -9.24 -13.87
C GLY A 127 -7.92 -9.26 -12.37
N ALA A 128 -7.83 -8.09 -11.71
CA ALA A 128 -7.99 -7.98 -10.27
C ALA A 128 -9.43 -8.27 -9.80
N ILE A 129 -10.45 -7.89 -10.57
CA ILE A 129 -11.86 -8.23 -10.29
C ILE A 129 -12.07 -9.74 -10.42
N ILE A 130 -11.57 -10.37 -11.48
CA ILE A 130 -11.62 -11.83 -11.64
C ILE A 130 -11.00 -12.52 -10.44
N LEU A 131 -9.83 -12.05 -9.99
CA LEU A 131 -9.12 -12.59 -8.83
C LEU A 131 -9.91 -12.42 -7.53
N ALA A 132 -10.55 -11.27 -7.33
CA ALA A 132 -11.37 -10.99 -6.16
C ALA A 132 -12.64 -11.87 -6.12
N MET A 133 -13.34 -12.01 -7.25
CA MET A 133 -14.60 -12.76 -7.33
C MET A 133 -14.47 -14.27 -7.10
N ALA A 134 -13.27 -14.79 -7.17
CA ALA A 134 -13.02 -16.19 -6.92
C ALA A 134 -13.00 -16.60 -5.46
N ASN A 135 -12.77 -15.68 -4.57
CA ASN A 135 -12.94 -15.92 -3.13
C ASN A 135 -14.42 -16.01 -2.81
N LYS A 136 -14.97 -17.23 -2.83
CA LYS A 136 -16.40 -17.55 -2.70
C LYS A 136 -17.03 -17.23 -1.34
N ASP A 137 -16.27 -16.82 -0.34
CA ASP A 137 -16.76 -16.43 0.99
C ASP A 137 -17.30 -14.98 1.02
N ALA A 138 -17.82 -14.51 -0.10
CA ALA A 138 -18.44 -13.22 -0.23
C ALA A 138 -19.81 -13.25 0.47
N GLY A 139 -19.83 -12.86 1.74
CA GLY A 139 -21.07 -12.48 2.42
C GLY A 139 -21.78 -11.35 1.67
N GLU A 140 -23.08 -11.21 1.87
CA GLU A 140 -23.83 -10.07 1.33
C GLU A 140 -23.27 -8.79 1.96
N GLY A 141 -22.68 -7.92 1.12
CA GLY A 141 -22.22 -6.59 1.54
C GLY A 141 -23.39 -5.61 1.67
N ASN A 142 -23.25 -4.61 2.53
CA ASN A 142 -24.20 -3.51 2.57
C ASN A 142 -23.56 -2.18 2.13
N LEU A 143 -24.41 -1.22 1.77
CA LEU A 143 -23.97 0.10 1.27
C LEU A 143 -23.06 0.86 2.26
N THR A 144 -23.20 0.65 3.56
CA THR A 144 -22.36 1.31 4.58
C THR A 144 -20.91 0.83 4.47
N GLY A 145 -20.71 -0.50 4.39
CA GLY A 145 -19.37 -1.08 4.24
C GLY A 145 -18.72 -0.69 2.91
N ASP A 146 -19.50 -0.73 1.82
CA ASP A 146 -19.02 -0.32 0.49
C ASP A 146 -18.60 1.17 0.47
N PHE A 147 -19.41 2.04 1.11
CA PHE A 147 -19.07 3.47 1.24
C PHE A 147 -17.78 3.69 2.03
N LEU A 148 -17.59 3.00 3.16
CA LEU A 148 -16.35 3.08 3.94
C LEU A 148 -15.13 2.62 3.12
N ALA A 149 -15.27 1.52 2.37
CA ALA A 149 -14.20 1.00 1.51
C ALA A 149 -13.84 2.00 0.39
N ILE A 150 -14.82 2.60 -0.27
CA ILE A 150 -14.59 3.63 -1.29
C ILE A 150 -13.89 4.84 -0.67
N CYS A 151 -14.32 5.32 0.50
CA CYS A 151 -13.64 6.41 1.22
C CYS A 151 -12.18 6.06 1.51
N GLY A 152 -11.89 4.81 1.91
CA GLY A 152 -10.52 4.33 2.10
C GLY A 152 -9.68 4.42 0.82
N VAL A 153 -10.21 3.94 -0.30
CA VAL A 153 -9.53 4.04 -1.61
C VAL A 153 -9.29 5.50 -2.02
N LEU A 154 -10.27 6.39 -1.79
CA LEU A 154 -10.11 7.81 -2.08
C LEU A 154 -9.04 8.47 -1.19
N CYS A 155 -8.91 8.07 0.08
CA CYS A 155 -7.80 8.49 0.95
C CYS A 155 -6.45 8.03 0.38
N ALA A 156 -6.34 6.80 -0.09
CA ALA A 156 -5.12 6.27 -0.71
C ALA A 156 -4.76 7.03 -2.01
N VAL A 157 -5.76 7.32 -2.87
CA VAL A 157 -5.57 8.18 -4.05
C VAL A 157 -5.09 9.56 -3.64
N GLY A 158 -5.71 10.18 -2.62
CA GLY A 158 -5.29 11.47 -2.07
C GLY A 158 -3.85 11.46 -1.59
N THR A 159 -3.44 10.39 -0.91
CA THR A 159 -2.05 10.19 -0.47
C THR A 159 -1.08 10.07 -1.65
N ALA A 160 -1.44 9.35 -2.72
CA ALA A 160 -0.60 9.25 -3.92
C ALA A 160 -0.39 10.62 -4.58
N LEU A 161 -1.44 11.46 -4.66
CA LEU A 161 -1.35 12.81 -5.20
C LEU A 161 -0.50 13.75 -4.32
N LEU A 162 -0.71 13.72 -3.00
CA LEU A 162 0.10 14.47 -2.04
C LEU A 162 1.56 14.02 -2.09
N GLY A 163 1.80 12.70 -2.13
CA GLY A 163 3.11 12.09 -2.24
C GLY A 163 3.85 12.55 -3.51
N ARG A 164 3.14 12.60 -4.64
CA ARG A 164 3.69 13.13 -5.90
C ARG A 164 4.12 14.60 -5.75
N ARG A 165 3.26 15.44 -5.15
CA ARG A 165 3.55 16.86 -4.92
C ARG A 165 4.72 17.05 -3.93
N VAL A 166 4.74 16.28 -2.84
CA VAL A 166 5.82 16.31 -1.84
C VAL A 166 7.14 15.84 -2.47
N ALA A 167 7.12 14.78 -3.24
CA ALA A 167 8.30 14.24 -3.91
C ALA A 167 8.92 15.23 -4.91
N GLN A 168 8.09 16.02 -5.60
CA GLN A 168 8.55 17.06 -6.52
C GLN A 168 9.12 18.29 -5.81
N THR A 169 8.59 18.66 -4.63
CA THR A 169 8.96 19.88 -3.91
C THR A 169 10.05 19.66 -2.87
N GLN A 170 10.04 18.55 -2.15
CA GLN A 170 10.95 18.29 -1.03
C GLN A 170 12.08 17.32 -1.39
N GLY A 171 11.82 16.35 -2.24
CA GLY A 171 12.81 15.43 -2.79
C GLY A 171 13.53 14.51 -1.80
N ARG A 172 12.95 14.33 -0.58
CA ARG A 172 13.55 13.52 0.52
C ARG A 172 12.63 12.37 0.93
N PRO A 173 12.63 11.26 0.19
CA PRO A 173 11.68 10.17 0.43
C PRO A 173 11.80 9.58 1.85
N THR A 174 13.02 9.47 2.41
CA THR A 174 13.22 8.94 3.77
C THR A 174 12.52 9.80 4.83
N VAL A 175 12.75 11.12 4.80
CA VAL A 175 12.12 12.07 5.76
C VAL A 175 10.60 12.09 5.58
N THR A 176 10.13 12.08 4.31
CA THR A 176 8.70 12.02 3.99
C THR A 176 8.06 10.77 4.59
N THR A 177 8.67 9.59 4.36
CA THR A 177 8.14 8.34 4.87
C THR A 177 8.22 8.26 6.40
N ALA A 178 9.28 8.82 7.02
CA ALA A 178 9.40 8.87 8.48
C ALA A 178 8.23 9.65 9.12
N TRP A 179 7.90 10.84 8.61
CA TRP A 179 6.75 11.61 9.08
C TRP A 179 5.42 10.90 8.80
N GLN A 180 5.29 10.26 7.64
CA GLN A 180 4.10 9.48 7.27
C GLN A 180 3.87 8.34 8.26
N MET A 181 4.90 7.56 8.60
CA MET A 181 4.80 6.46 9.57
C MET A 181 4.59 6.95 11.00
N THR A 182 5.15 8.10 11.38
CA THR A 182 4.91 8.72 12.70
C THR A 182 3.45 9.07 12.89
N MET A 183 2.81 9.66 11.89
CA MET A 183 1.39 10.00 11.98
C MET A 183 0.50 8.75 11.98
N ALA A 184 0.83 7.77 11.15
CA ALA A 184 0.13 6.49 11.13
C ALA A 184 0.23 5.74 12.47
N LEU A 185 1.40 5.78 13.12
CA LEU A 185 1.59 5.28 14.48
C LEU A 185 0.71 6.02 15.49
N GLY A 186 0.61 7.35 15.38
CA GLY A 186 -0.27 8.16 16.23
C GLY A 186 -1.74 7.73 16.11
N VAL A 187 -2.21 7.53 14.87
CA VAL A 187 -3.59 7.06 14.60
C VAL A 187 -3.79 5.64 15.13
N ALA A 188 -2.91 4.69 14.78
CA ALA A 188 -3.03 3.30 15.21
C ALA A 188 -2.87 3.15 16.72
N GLY A 189 -1.93 3.88 17.32
CA GLY A 189 -1.72 3.89 18.76
C GLY A 189 -2.90 4.45 19.55
N SER A 190 -3.60 5.46 19.02
CA SER A 190 -4.82 5.96 19.65
C SER A 190 -5.95 4.91 19.62
N VAL A 191 -6.07 4.17 18.53
CA VAL A 191 -7.05 3.06 18.42
C VAL A 191 -6.68 1.93 19.38
N LEU A 192 -5.40 1.56 19.44
CA LEU A 192 -4.92 0.55 20.35
C LEU A 192 -5.24 0.91 21.83
N MET A 193 -5.01 2.15 22.24
CA MET A 193 -5.30 2.62 23.59
C MET A 193 -6.79 2.62 23.95
N VAL A 194 -7.66 2.69 22.94
CA VAL A 194 -9.12 2.65 23.14
C VAL A 194 -9.66 1.22 23.19
N LEU A 195 -9.09 0.33 22.36
CA LEU A 195 -9.62 -1.03 22.17
C LEU A 195 -8.96 -2.06 23.09
N GLU A 196 -7.71 -1.87 23.47
CA GLU A 196 -6.92 -2.87 24.20
C GLU A 196 -6.40 -2.30 25.52
N GLN A 197 -6.23 -3.17 26.52
CA GLN A 197 -5.58 -2.78 27.77
C GLN A 197 -4.06 -2.81 27.62
N PRO A 198 -3.33 -1.73 27.96
CA PRO A 198 -1.88 -1.65 27.76
C PRO A 198 -1.08 -2.78 28.43
N SER A 199 -1.52 -3.24 29.60
CA SER A 199 -0.87 -4.33 30.35
C SER A 199 -0.94 -5.68 29.61
N GLU A 200 -2.07 -6.00 29.02
CA GLU A 200 -2.28 -7.23 28.27
C GLU A 200 -1.54 -7.18 26.93
N THR A 201 -1.54 -6.02 26.26
CA THR A 201 -0.78 -5.81 25.02
C THR A 201 0.71 -6.05 25.24
N VAL A 202 1.30 -5.53 26.32
CA VAL A 202 2.72 -5.74 26.62
C VAL A 202 3.01 -7.21 26.88
N ALA A 203 2.16 -7.92 27.62
CA ALA A 203 2.32 -9.35 27.88
C ALA A 203 2.27 -10.17 26.58
N ARG A 204 1.26 -9.93 25.72
CA ARG A 204 1.13 -10.62 24.41
C ARG A 204 2.30 -10.33 23.45
N LEU A 205 2.85 -9.10 23.47
CA LEU A 205 4.02 -8.75 22.66
C LEU A 205 5.31 -9.43 23.13
N GLN A 206 5.44 -9.74 24.42
CA GLN A 206 6.62 -10.47 24.95
C GLN A 206 6.61 -11.94 24.52
N GLU A 207 5.45 -12.55 24.39
CA GLU A 207 5.27 -13.95 23.97
C GLU A 207 5.03 -14.09 22.45
N GLY A 208 4.70 -12.99 21.78
CA GLY A 208 4.31 -12.97 20.38
C GLY A 208 5.46 -12.91 19.37
N PRO A 209 5.16 -12.91 18.08
CA PRO A 209 6.16 -12.95 17.00
C PRO A 209 6.83 -11.59 16.76
N ILE A 210 7.58 -11.06 17.75
CA ILE A 210 8.21 -9.73 17.69
C ILE A 210 9.15 -9.57 16.48
N LEU A 211 9.85 -10.65 16.09
CA LEU A 211 10.70 -10.62 14.90
C LEU A 211 9.90 -10.46 13.62
N LEU A 212 8.72 -11.07 13.56
CA LEU A 212 7.80 -10.88 12.43
C LEU A 212 7.27 -9.46 12.39
N LEU A 213 6.90 -8.86 13.54
CA LEU A 213 6.49 -7.46 13.61
C LEU A 213 7.62 -6.51 13.19
N ALA A 214 8.85 -6.79 13.62
CA ALA A 214 10.02 -6.02 13.20
C ALA A 214 10.25 -6.11 11.69
N TYR A 215 10.17 -7.31 11.10
CA TYR A 215 10.21 -7.49 9.64
C TYR A 215 9.10 -6.71 8.93
N LEU A 216 7.86 -6.85 9.41
CA LEU A 216 6.69 -6.16 8.84
C LEU A 216 6.83 -4.65 8.89
N GLY A 217 7.38 -4.10 9.98
CA GLY A 217 7.60 -2.67 10.12
C GLY A 217 8.84 -2.18 9.37
N MET A 218 10.02 -2.73 9.68
CA MET A 218 11.31 -2.20 9.21
C MET A 218 11.55 -2.48 7.72
N VAL A 219 11.19 -3.67 7.25
CA VAL A 219 11.48 -4.09 5.87
C VAL A 219 10.27 -3.92 4.98
N ALA A 220 9.16 -4.61 5.30
CA ALA A 220 8.03 -4.67 4.41
C ALA A 220 7.32 -3.31 4.29
N LEU A 221 6.99 -2.67 5.40
CA LEU A 221 6.23 -1.41 5.40
C LEU A 221 7.12 -0.19 5.12
N ALA A 222 8.19 0.01 5.90
CA ALA A 222 9.10 1.15 5.70
C ALA A 222 9.74 1.11 4.31
N GLY A 223 10.18 -0.09 3.88
CA GLY A 223 10.78 -0.28 2.56
C GLY A 223 9.80 0.01 1.42
N SER A 224 8.58 -0.54 1.47
CA SER A 224 7.59 -0.33 0.41
C SER A 224 7.17 1.14 0.27
N PHE A 225 6.86 1.81 1.39
CA PHE A 225 6.49 3.24 1.35
C PHE A 225 7.67 4.15 0.96
N PHE A 226 8.89 3.82 1.40
CA PHE A 226 10.10 4.54 0.96
C PHE A 226 10.29 4.42 -0.56
N LEU A 227 10.22 3.21 -1.10
CA LEU A 227 10.38 2.95 -2.54
C LEU A 227 9.24 3.59 -3.35
N MET A 228 8.01 3.56 -2.84
CA MET A 228 6.87 4.23 -3.46
C MET A 228 7.06 5.75 -3.47
N ASN A 229 7.45 6.36 -2.35
CA ASN A 229 7.73 7.80 -2.28
C ASN A 229 8.93 8.20 -3.15
N TYR A 230 9.94 7.33 -3.28
CA TYR A 230 11.04 7.51 -4.24
C TYR A 230 10.52 7.45 -5.68
N ALA A 231 9.68 6.48 -6.01
CA ALA A 231 9.12 6.34 -7.35
C ALA A 231 8.22 7.54 -7.73
N LEU A 232 7.41 8.06 -6.80
CA LEU A 232 6.59 9.26 -6.99
C LEU A 232 7.41 10.51 -7.33
N ARG A 233 8.70 10.53 -7.03
CA ARG A 233 9.60 11.61 -7.47
C ARG A 233 9.85 11.57 -8.98
N HIS A 234 9.88 10.39 -9.57
CA HIS A 234 10.32 10.16 -10.94
C HIS A 234 9.20 9.76 -11.90
N LEU A 235 8.13 9.16 -11.39
CA LEU A 235 6.99 8.66 -12.16
C LEU A 235 5.72 9.45 -11.83
N PRO A 236 4.84 9.68 -12.81
CA PRO A 236 3.49 10.18 -12.57
C PRO A 236 2.71 9.28 -11.59
N ALA A 237 1.78 9.89 -10.82
CA ALA A 237 1.03 9.15 -9.81
C ALA A 237 0.23 7.97 -10.40
N GLY A 238 -0.33 8.12 -11.62
CA GLY A 238 -1.04 7.04 -12.29
C GLY A 238 -0.17 5.83 -12.63
N HIS A 239 1.11 6.03 -12.99
CA HIS A 239 2.04 4.92 -13.22
C HIS A 239 2.38 4.21 -11.90
N VAL A 240 2.59 4.96 -10.82
CA VAL A 240 2.86 4.36 -9.51
C VAL A 240 1.68 3.52 -9.04
N ALA A 241 0.45 4.02 -9.19
CA ALA A 241 -0.76 3.28 -8.84
C ALA A 241 -0.94 2.01 -9.70
N LEU A 242 -0.61 2.07 -11.01
CA LEU A 242 -0.66 0.92 -11.90
C LEU A 242 0.36 -0.17 -11.47
N PHE A 243 1.59 0.20 -11.14
CA PHE A 243 2.56 -0.76 -10.61
C PHE A 243 2.16 -1.31 -9.24
N ALA A 244 1.55 -0.50 -8.36
CA ALA A 244 1.07 -0.95 -7.06
C ALA A 244 -0.01 -2.05 -7.18
N SER A 245 -0.78 -2.11 -8.29
CA SER A 245 -1.76 -3.17 -8.54
C SER A 245 -1.13 -4.58 -8.69
N LEU A 246 0.19 -4.67 -8.91
CA LEU A 246 0.91 -5.95 -8.90
C LEU A 246 0.95 -6.60 -7.51
N THR A 247 0.67 -5.86 -6.45
CA THR A 247 0.67 -6.42 -5.07
C THR A 247 -0.27 -7.62 -4.97
N GLY A 248 -1.51 -7.52 -5.47
CA GLY A 248 -2.47 -8.62 -5.44
C GLY A 248 -1.97 -9.90 -6.14
N PRO A 249 -1.58 -9.83 -7.43
CA PRO A 249 -0.97 -10.94 -8.14
C PRO A 249 0.26 -11.56 -7.45
N LEU A 250 1.06 -10.76 -6.76
CA LEU A 250 2.27 -11.24 -6.08
C LEU A 250 1.97 -11.94 -4.73
N VAL A 251 0.83 -11.64 -4.10
CA VAL A 251 0.41 -12.31 -2.86
C VAL A 251 0.17 -13.80 -3.09
N LEU A 252 -0.46 -14.19 -4.18
CA LEU A 252 -0.83 -15.59 -4.45
C LEU A 252 0.35 -16.56 -4.51
N PRO A 253 1.39 -16.34 -5.36
CA PRO A 253 2.54 -17.26 -5.36
C PRO A 253 3.28 -17.25 -4.02
N MET A 254 3.30 -16.11 -3.30
CA MET A 254 3.89 -16.06 -1.97
C MET A 254 3.06 -16.84 -0.95
N ALA A 255 1.72 -16.76 -1.00
CA ALA A 255 0.83 -17.55 -0.15
C ALA A 255 0.98 -19.06 -0.42
N ALA A 256 1.09 -19.45 -1.68
CA ALA A 256 1.33 -20.85 -2.05
C ALA A 256 2.66 -21.38 -1.48
N ILE A 257 3.75 -20.60 -1.57
CA ILE A 257 5.08 -21.03 -1.10
C ILE A 257 5.15 -21.01 0.44
N ILE A 258 4.59 -19.97 1.10
CA ILE A 258 4.78 -19.76 2.55
C ILE A 258 3.68 -20.42 3.37
N LEU A 259 2.43 -20.40 2.90
CA LEU A 259 1.27 -20.92 3.61
C LEU A 259 0.79 -22.27 3.09
N GLY A 260 1.40 -22.79 1.99
CA GLY A 260 0.98 -24.03 1.36
C GLY A 260 -0.38 -23.97 0.66
N GLU A 261 -0.86 -22.76 0.31
CA GLU A 261 -2.14 -22.58 -0.39
C GLU A 261 -2.06 -23.09 -1.83
N THR A 262 -3.11 -23.75 -2.31
CA THR A 262 -3.18 -24.25 -3.69
C THR A 262 -3.61 -23.15 -4.64
N ILE A 263 -2.81 -22.91 -5.69
CA ILE A 263 -3.17 -21.94 -6.74
C ILE A 263 -4.00 -22.66 -7.82
N GLN A 264 -5.13 -22.08 -8.18
CA GLN A 264 -5.98 -22.60 -9.24
C GLN A 264 -5.63 -22.01 -10.61
N LEU A 265 -5.89 -22.76 -11.69
CA LEU A 265 -5.49 -22.36 -13.05
C LEU A 265 -6.10 -20.99 -13.45
N TRP A 266 -7.34 -20.71 -13.05
CA TRP A 266 -7.98 -19.44 -13.37
C TRP A 266 -7.37 -18.26 -12.58
N GLU A 267 -6.80 -18.48 -11.38
CA GLU A 267 -6.03 -17.46 -10.64
C GLU A 267 -4.74 -17.08 -11.39
N VAL A 268 -4.06 -18.10 -11.96
CA VAL A 268 -2.90 -17.86 -12.82
C VAL A 268 -3.28 -17.02 -14.04
N ALA A 269 -4.44 -17.30 -14.65
CA ALA A 269 -4.92 -16.50 -15.77
C ALA A 269 -5.23 -15.06 -15.36
N ALA A 270 -5.88 -14.86 -14.22
CA ALA A 270 -6.17 -13.52 -13.66
C ALA A 270 -4.89 -12.73 -13.37
N ILE A 271 -3.88 -13.37 -12.75
CA ILE A 271 -2.54 -12.79 -12.56
C ILE A 271 -1.93 -12.35 -13.89
N GLY A 272 -2.00 -13.22 -14.90
CA GLY A 272 -1.50 -12.92 -16.26
C GLY A 272 -2.17 -11.68 -16.85
N ILE A 273 -3.48 -11.53 -16.69
CA ILE A 273 -4.22 -10.34 -17.14
C ILE A 273 -3.73 -9.06 -16.43
N VAL A 274 -3.54 -9.10 -15.10
CA VAL A 274 -3.01 -7.94 -14.36
C VAL A 274 -1.61 -7.59 -14.85
N MET A 275 -0.73 -8.58 -15.02
CA MET A 275 0.64 -8.36 -15.50
C MET A 275 0.67 -7.75 -16.90
N VAL A 276 -0.18 -8.21 -17.82
CA VAL A 276 -0.34 -7.61 -19.16
C VAL A 276 -0.79 -6.16 -19.04
N GLY A 277 -1.79 -5.87 -18.20
CA GLY A 277 -2.27 -4.50 -17.96
C GLY A 277 -1.15 -3.56 -17.50
N VAL A 278 -0.33 -4.00 -16.54
CA VAL A 278 0.81 -3.20 -16.05
C VAL A 278 1.90 -3.04 -17.12
N ALA A 279 2.08 -4.02 -18.00
CA ALA A 279 3.09 -3.98 -19.05
C ALA A 279 2.72 -3.08 -20.24
N ILE A 280 1.43 -2.87 -20.54
CA ILE A 280 0.95 -2.11 -21.71
C ILE A 280 1.65 -0.74 -21.86
N PRO A 281 1.68 0.16 -20.86
CA PRO A 281 2.30 1.48 -21.04
C PRO A 281 3.80 1.41 -21.33
N SER A 282 4.44 0.35 -20.88
CA SER A 282 5.88 0.17 -21.01
C SER A 282 6.28 -0.47 -22.35
N LEU A 283 5.48 -1.38 -22.86
CA LEU A 283 5.73 -2.07 -24.14
C LEU A 283 5.55 -1.14 -25.35
N VAL A 284 4.54 -0.27 -25.29
CA VAL A 284 4.17 0.58 -26.43
C VAL A 284 4.99 1.87 -26.49
N SER A 285 5.41 2.43 -25.34
CA SER A 285 6.19 3.68 -25.31
C SER A 285 7.66 3.53 -25.71
N GLY A 286 8.17 2.33 -25.91
CA GLY A 286 9.60 2.07 -26.23
C GLY A 286 10.62 2.56 -25.20
N ASP A 287 10.16 3.22 -24.14
CA ASP A 287 10.95 3.98 -23.17
C ASP A 287 11.55 3.10 -22.08
N LEU A 288 11.08 1.87 -21.90
CA LEU A 288 11.58 0.97 -20.85
C LEU A 288 13.04 0.59 -21.10
N LEU A 289 13.40 0.21 -22.31
CA LEU A 289 14.77 -0.19 -22.64
C LEU A 289 15.76 0.98 -22.60
N ALA A 290 15.32 2.21 -22.90
CA ALA A 290 16.14 3.40 -22.78
C ALA A 290 16.38 3.80 -21.32
N ARG A 291 15.41 3.62 -20.42
CA ARG A 291 15.50 3.96 -18.98
C ARG A 291 16.19 2.90 -18.11
N PHE A 292 16.39 1.69 -18.62
CA PHE A 292 17.25 0.68 -17.97
C PHE A 292 18.75 0.92 -18.28
N ARG A 293 19.09 1.75 -19.29
CA ARG A 293 20.46 2.04 -19.70
C ARG A 293 21.04 3.35 -19.15
N SER A 294 20.25 4.18 -18.53
CA SER A 294 20.67 5.40 -17.82
C SER A 294 20.47 5.23 -16.29
#